data_40b432e12bea6240c109f9a716b3fc92
#
_entry.id   40b432e12bea6240c109f9a716b3fc92
#
_cell.length_a   1.000
_cell.length_b   1.000
_cell.length_c   1.000
_cell.angle_alpha   90.00
_cell.angle_beta   90.00
_cell.angle_gamma   90.00
#
_symmetry.space_group_name_H-M   'P 1'
#
loop_
_entity.id
_entity.type
_entity.pdbx_description
1 polymer ?
#
loop_
_entity_poly.entity_id
_entity_poly.type
_entity_poly.pdbx_seq_one_letter_code
_entity_poly.pdbx_strand_id
1 'polypeptide(L)'
;VGEWDGAGSIETGLNETGAVLQDLNSGKSNTTVELWKETYTAELRLVLTKAPAEGFTARAKFDTSYDAGQYNKANGTDYTLYPADKVTFANDGLFAAAGRNVELTVEMTVEAAEGLAAGRGYLIPVALEADGVILKESHCFYVVKDMTSMPTCYKGDDLPKGFLFFEVNDVNPLNALTFELEDGRLLWDVVCLFSGNINHHADRNAPFLSLNPQTQYWMDNNEAFIQPLRKRGIKVIMCVLGNHDQSGVAQLSDYGCQMFAKELATFCETYNIDGVCFDDEYSNAPDLSNPYYASRSSARAARLAYESKKAMPDKLVVAYCYSSFNISGWPTEIEGQDIAEWVDIAVGDYGWSTSPMGNMTQKQCSAISMEFNRGTGGNFTSVVAERMLDPTTGKGWFMGFAPDPLKNTNGRVNKNAWRNIFVNRLNKGPETLYGSPLKEPEHFYKFADTTRYNYPEDLPDTYSRPAQPEWPNY
;
A
#
# COMPACT_ATOMS: atom_id res chain seq x y z
N VAL A 1 19.57 -36.44 26.55
CA VAL A 1 20.32 -36.78 25.32
C VAL A 1 19.58 -37.99 24.78
N GLY A 2 18.70 -37.78 23.78
CA GLY A 2 17.98 -38.85 23.11
C GLY A 2 18.97 -39.69 22.33
N GLU A 3 18.94 -41.00 22.53
CA GLU A 3 19.63 -41.94 21.65
C GLU A 3 19.07 -41.82 20.24
N TRP A 4 19.95 -41.56 19.30
CA TRP A 4 19.64 -41.52 17.87
C TRP A 4 19.63 -42.98 17.38
N ASP A 5 18.44 -43.51 17.12
CA ASP A 5 18.22 -44.92 16.79
C ASP A 5 18.40 -45.26 15.28
N GLY A 6 19.20 -44.46 14.59
CA GLY A 6 19.44 -44.63 13.15
C GLY A 6 20.92 -44.70 12.77
N ALA A 7 21.66 -45.68 13.28
CA ALA A 7 23.06 -45.85 12.90
C ALA A 7 23.31 -45.87 11.37
N GLY A 8 22.37 -46.40 10.58
CA GLY A 8 22.44 -46.37 9.13
C GLY A 8 22.25 -45.00 8.50
N SER A 9 21.46 -44.11 9.15
CA SER A 9 21.27 -42.73 8.69
C SER A 9 22.42 -41.79 9.10
N ILE A 10 23.24 -42.19 10.09
CA ILE A 10 24.43 -41.42 10.47
C ILE A 10 25.55 -41.62 9.40
N GLU A 11 25.73 -42.80 8.89
CA GLU A 11 26.72 -43.06 7.85
C GLU A 11 26.39 -42.40 6.51
N THR A 12 25.14 -42.43 6.09
CA THR A 12 24.66 -41.69 4.91
C THR A 12 24.79 -40.18 5.11
N GLY A 13 24.44 -39.63 6.31
CA GLY A 13 24.57 -38.22 6.64
C GLY A 13 26.00 -37.68 6.74
N LEU A 14 27.01 -38.57 6.88
CA LEU A 14 28.43 -38.18 6.87
C LEU A 14 28.98 -38.01 5.45
N ASN A 15 28.45 -38.75 4.49
CA ASN A 15 28.92 -38.74 3.10
C ASN A 15 28.10 -37.80 2.20
N GLU A 16 26.85 -37.56 2.51
CA GLU A 16 25.97 -36.70 1.72
C GLU A 16 25.73 -35.35 2.36
N THR A 17 25.53 -34.35 1.53
CA THR A 17 25.20 -32.98 1.97
C THR A 17 23.70 -32.81 1.90
N GLY A 18 23.06 -32.56 3.04
CA GLY A 18 21.66 -32.15 3.09
C GLY A 18 21.51 -30.72 2.55
N ALA A 19 20.41 -30.46 1.85
CA ALA A 19 20.13 -29.15 1.30
C ALA A 19 18.65 -28.78 1.41
N VAL A 20 18.39 -27.47 1.50
CA VAL A 20 17.06 -26.87 1.36
C VAL A 20 17.12 -25.84 0.25
N LEU A 21 16.22 -25.99 -0.74
CA LEU A 21 16.01 -25.00 -1.78
C LEU A 21 14.75 -24.20 -1.44
N GLN A 22 14.87 -22.89 -1.35
CA GLN A 22 13.77 -22.01 -0.93
C GLN A 22 13.85 -20.64 -1.59
N ASP A 23 12.74 -19.93 -1.60
CA ASP A 23 12.71 -18.51 -1.95
C ASP A 23 13.42 -17.70 -0.86
N LEU A 24 14.33 -16.80 -1.25
CA LEU A 24 15.13 -16.03 -0.30
C LEU A 24 14.24 -15.11 0.57
N ASN A 25 13.25 -14.46 -0.04
CA ASN A 25 12.42 -13.48 0.66
C ASN A 25 11.45 -14.12 1.64
N SER A 26 10.76 -15.17 1.23
CA SER A 26 9.78 -15.85 2.09
C SER A 26 10.41 -16.86 3.05
N GLY A 27 11.62 -17.36 2.72
CA GLY A 27 12.26 -18.45 3.45
C GLY A 27 11.53 -19.80 3.32
N LYS A 28 10.67 -19.95 2.30
CA LYS A 28 9.83 -21.15 2.09
C LYS A 28 10.16 -21.85 0.80
N SER A 29 9.93 -23.17 0.78
CA SER A 29 10.01 -23.99 -0.43
C SER A 29 8.70 -24.04 -1.22
N ASN A 30 7.69 -23.31 -0.79
CA ASN A 30 6.42 -23.13 -1.49
C ASN A 30 5.94 -21.69 -1.31
N THR A 31 5.96 -20.89 -2.39
CA THR A 31 5.71 -19.45 -2.37
C THR A 31 4.73 -19.07 -3.46
N THR A 32 3.70 -18.31 -3.12
CA THR A 32 2.78 -17.71 -4.10
C THR A 32 3.31 -16.36 -4.54
N VAL A 33 3.35 -16.13 -5.84
CA VAL A 33 3.79 -14.90 -6.50
C VAL A 33 2.62 -14.32 -7.29
N GLU A 34 2.31 -13.06 -7.07
CA GLU A 34 1.39 -12.30 -7.90
C GLU A 34 2.16 -11.46 -8.92
N LEU A 35 1.96 -11.73 -10.19
CA LEU A 35 2.58 -11.02 -11.30
C LEU A 35 1.70 -9.83 -11.72
N TRP A 36 2.00 -8.65 -11.20
CA TRP A 36 1.27 -7.40 -11.52
C TRP A 36 1.88 -6.61 -12.67
N LYS A 37 3.14 -6.88 -13.00
CA LYS A 37 3.89 -6.31 -14.11
C LYS A 37 4.29 -7.41 -15.08
N GLU A 38 4.80 -7.03 -16.23
CA GLU A 38 5.24 -8.00 -17.26
C GLU A 38 6.32 -8.97 -16.78
N THR A 39 7.08 -8.59 -15.75
CA THR A 39 8.13 -9.43 -15.16
C THR A 39 8.10 -9.41 -13.64
N TYR A 40 8.50 -10.53 -13.05
CA TYR A 40 8.78 -10.68 -11.63
C TYR A 40 10.14 -11.39 -11.45
N THR A 41 10.96 -10.89 -10.55
CA THR A 41 12.24 -11.49 -10.20
C THR A 41 12.19 -12.05 -8.80
N ALA A 42 12.47 -13.36 -8.67
CA ALA A 42 12.67 -14.05 -7.41
C ALA A 42 14.14 -14.39 -7.23
N GLU A 43 14.59 -14.48 -5.99
CA GLU A 43 15.90 -14.99 -5.66
C GLU A 43 15.76 -16.32 -4.92
N LEU A 44 16.32 -17.38 -5.52
CA LEU A 44 16.39 -18.71 -4.93
C LEU A 44 17.61 -18.82 -4.03
N ARG A 45 17.42 -19.40 -2.86
CA ARG A 45 18.48 -19.71 -1.92
C ARG A 45 18.63 -21.21 -1.75
N LEU A 46 19.85 -21.72 -1.92
CA LEU A 46 20.24 -23.07 -1.57
C LEU A 46 21.00 -23.04 -0.24
N VAL A 47 20.47 -23.69 0.77
CA VAL A 47 21.11 -23.82 2.08
C VAL A 47 21.63 -25.23 2.24
N LEU A 48 22.94 -25.37 2.46
CA LEU A 48 23.64 -26.64 2.62
C LEU A 48 23.91 -26.93 4.10
N THR A 49 23.85 -28.19 4.50
CA THR A 49 24.15 -28.59 5.90
C THR A 49 25.63 -28.54 6.22
N LYS A 50 26.51 -28.54 5.23
CA LYS A 50 27.97 -28.40 5.37
C LYS A 50 28.56 -27.67 4.15
N ALA A 51 29.76 -27.13 4.32
CA ALA A 51 30.46 -26.46 3.23
C ALA A 51 30.67 -27.45 2.06
N PRO A 52 30.42 -26.97 0.83
CA PRO A 52 30.58 -27.83 -0.35
C PRO A 52 32.06 -28.21 -0.59
N ALA A 53 32.28 -29.36 -1.24
CA ALA A 53 33.59 -29.74 -1.68
C ALA A 53 34.13 -28.82 -2.79
N GLU A 54 35.45 -28.84 -3.00
CA GLU A 54 36.06 -28.14 -4.13
C GLU A 54 35.47 -28.66 -5.44
N GLY A 55 35.10 -27.73 -6.34
CA GLY A 55 34.47 -28.07 -7.62
C GLY A 55 32.98 -28.41 -7.54
N PHE A 56 32.36 -28.25 -6.38
CA PHE A 56 30.89 -28.40 -6.24
C PHE A 56 30.16 -27.43 -7.17
N THR A 57 29.17 -27.95 -7.89
CA THR A 57 28.26 -27.20 -8.72
C THR A 57 26.81 -27.58 -8.39
N ALA A 58 25.95 -26.61 -8.39
CA ALA A 58 24.50 -26.78 -8.22
C ALA A 58 23.77 -25.90 -9.21
N ARG A 59 22.71 -26.43 -9.81
CA ARG A 59 21.92 -25.73 -10.83
C ARG A 59 20.44 -25.83 -10.52
N ALA A 60 19.75 -24.68 -10.48
CA ALA A 60 18.30 -24.62 -10.43
C ALA A 60 17.73 -24.82 -11.84
N LYS A 61 16.64 -25.53 -11.95
CA LYS A 61 15.99 -25.85 -13.21
C LYS A 61 14.49 -25.94 -13.06
N PHE A 62 13.75 -25.42 -14.02
CA PHE A 62 12.32 -25.70 -14.14
C PHE A 62 12.14 -27.17 -14.53
N ASP A 63 11.48 -27.93 -13.66
CA ASP A 63 11.16 -29.32 -13.95
C ASP A 63 9.87 -29.42 -14.78
N THR A 64 10.02 -29.42 -16.10
CA THR A 64 8.89 -29.52 -17.04
C THR A 64 8.24 -30.89 -17.05
N SER A 65 8.88 -31.89 -16.45
CA SER A 65 8.37 -33.28 -16.34
C SER A 65 7.56 -33.51 -15.06
N TYR A 66 7.55 -32.55 -14.15
CA TYR A 66 6.83 -32.67 -12.87
C TYR A 66 5.33 -32.86 -13.11
N ASP A 67 4.75 -33.86 -12.46
CA ASP A 67 3.30 -34.07 -12.47
C ASP A 67 2.62 -33.14 -11.47
N ALA A 68 2.00 -32.07 -11.97
CA ALA A 68 1.26 -31.11 -11.16
C ALA A 68 0.13 -31.76 -10.33
N GLY A 69 -0.37 -32.92 -10.75
CA GLY A 69 -1.36 -33.70 -9.99
C GLY A 69 -0.87 -34.12 -8.61
N GLN A 70 0.43 -34.36 -8.44
CA GLN A 70 1.03 -34.67 -7.12
C GLN A 70 0.92 -33.46 -6.17
N TYR A 71 1.29 -32.28 -6.67
CA TYR A 71 1.16 -31.03 -5.90
C TYR A 71 -0.32 -30.74 -5.55
N ASN A 72 -1.19 -30.88 -6.54
CA ASN A 72 -2.61 -30.59 -6.39
C ASN A 72 -3.27 -31.50 -5.33
N LYS A 73 -2.94 -32.79 -5.34
CA LYS A 73 -3.43 -33.74 -4.35
C LYS A 73 -3.00 -33.38 -2.92
N ALA A 74 -1.74 -32.95 -2.77
CA ALA A 74 -1.19 -32.59 -1.47
C ALA A 74 -1.74 -31.26 -0.93
N ASN A 75 -2.10 -30.31 -1.82
CA ASN A 75 -2.48 -28.94 -1.47
C ASN A 75 -3.96 -28.61 -1.71
N GLY A 76 -4.76 -29.54 -2.23
CA GLY A 76 -6.19 -29.30 -2.52
C GLY A 76 -6.41 -28.27 -3.65
N THR A 77 -5.52 -28.26 -4.65
CA THR A 77 -5.53 -27.30 -5.77
C THR A 77 -5.78 -28.01 -7.11
N ASP A 78 -5.89 -27.22 -8.18
CA ASP A 78 -6.09 -27.68 -9.56
C ASP A 78 -5.10 -27.03 -10.55
N TYR A 79 -3.90 -26.70 -10.08
CA TYR A 79 -2.92 -25.97 -10.87
C TYR A 79 -2.35 -26.81 -12.03
N THR A 80 -1.97 -26.12 -13.10
CA THR A 80 -1.17 -26.64 -14.20
C THR A 80 0.19 -25.96 -14.20
N LEU A 81 1.15 -26.49 -14.97
CA LEU A 81 2.47 -25.88 -15.05
C LEU A 81 2.40 -24.50 -15.71
N TYR A 82 3.20 -23.57 -15.21
CA TYR A 82 3.45 -22.30 -15.88
C TYR A 82 4.23 -22.54 -17.19
N PRO A 83 4.07 -21.71 -18.25
CA PRO A 83 4.85 -21.85 -19.48
C PRO A 83 6.35 -21.75 -19.20
N ALA A 84 7.09 -22.82 -19.50
CA ALA A 84 8.51 -22.93 -19.16
C ALA A 84 9.40 -21.94 -19.94
N ASP A 85 9.01 -21.57 -21.15
CA ASP A 85 9.68 -20.56 -21.97
C ASP A 85 9.59 -19.13 -21.41
N LYS A 86 8.73 -18.91 -20.39
CA LYS A 86 8.56 -17.65 -19.67
C LYS A 86 9.32 -17.60 -18.35
N VAL A 87 10.11 -18.62 -18.03
CA VAL A 87 10.90 -18.69 -16.80
C VAL A 87 12.36 -18.84 -17.16
N THR A 88 13.17 -17.90 -16.72
CA THR A 88 14.61 -17.90 -16.95
C THR A 88 15.38 -17.79 -15.64
N PHE A 89 16.56 -18.40 -15.60
CA PHE A 89 17.46 -18.33 -14.45
C PHE A 89 18.74 -17.60 -14.84
N ALA A 90 19.23 -16.72 -13.99
CA ALA A 90 20.53 -16.09 -14.17
C ALA A 90 21.64 -17.17 -14.22
N ASN A 91 22.68 -16.93 -15.00
CA ASN A 91 23.79 -17.87 -15.17
C ASN A 91 23.34 -19.30 -15.54
N ASP A 92 22.28 -19.41 -16.32
CA ASP A 92 21.70 -20.72 -16.70
C ASP A 92 21.38 -21.59 -15.46
N GLY A 93 20.91 -20.95 -14.38
CA GLY A 93 20.54 -21.61 -13.12
C GLY A 93 21.71 -21.98 -12.19
N LEU A 94 22.94 -21.75 -12.60
CA LEU A 94 24.11 -22.11 -11.82
C LEU A 94 24.22 -21.20 -10.59
N PHE A 95 24.17 -21.81 -9.40
CA PHE A 95 24.46 -21.12 -8.16
C PHE A 95 25.93 -20.69 -8.12
N ALA A 96 26.20 -19.48 -7.64
CA ALA A 96 27.57 -19.01 -7.53
C ALA A 96 28.41 -19.94 -6.64
N ALA A 97 29.59 -20.31 -7.11
CA ALA A 97 30.55 -21.08 -6.31
C ALA A 97 30.93 -20.26 -5.07
N ALA A 98 30.74 -20.84 -3.90
CA ALA A 98 30.72 -20.07 -2.66
C ALA A 98 31.89 -20.37 -1.73
N GLY A 99 32.86 -21.12 -2.13
CA GLY A 99 33.95 -21.50 -1.28
C GLY A 99 33.48 -22.22 -0.01
N ARG A 100 33.58 -21.56 1.14
CA ARG A 100 33.10 -22.12 2.41
C ARG A 100 31.66 -21.74 2.76
N ASN A 101 30.98 -20.98 1.91
CA ASN A 101 29.60 -20.59 2.17
C ASN A 101 28.65 -21.78 2.06
N VAL A 102 27.73 -21.84 3.00
CA VAL A 102 26.64 -22.83 3.02
C VAL A 102 25.35 -22.30 2.46
N GLU A 103 25.30 -21.04 2.09
CA GLU A 103 24.16 -20.38 1.44
C GLU A 103 24.59 -19.85 0.08
N LEU A 104 23.89 -20.29 -0.96
CA LEU A 104 24.10 -19.93 -2.35
C LEU A 104 22.82 -19.37 -2.92
N THR A 105 22.92 -18.38 -3.81
CA THR A 105 21.74 -17.78 -4.44
C THR A 105 21.82 -17.82 -5.96
N VAL A 106 20.64 -17.81 -6.60
CA VAL A 106 20.47 -17.60 -8.04
C VAL A 106 19.14 -16.88 -8.29
N GLU A 107 19.17 -15.94 -9.22
CA GLU A 107 17.99 -15.18 -9.62
C GLU A 107 17.15 -15.98 -10.64
N MET A 108 15.82 -15.92 -10.47
CA MET A 108 14.82 -16.44 -11.40
C MET A 108 13.92 -15.30 -11.87
N THR A 109 13.77 -15.14 -13.17
CA THR A 109 12.83 -14.17 -13.77
C THR A 109 11.64 -14.92 -14.35
N VAL A 110 10.45 -14.48 -13.99
CA VAL A 110 9.16 -14.95 -14.52
C VAL A 110 8.57 -13.83 -15.37
N GLU A 111 8.30 -14.12 -16.65
CA GLU A 111 7.63 -13.20 -17.56
C GLU A 111 6.14 -13.53 -17.67
N ALA A 112 5.31 -12.50 -17.91
CA ALA A 112 3.90 -12.69 -18.21
C ALA A 112 3.71 -13.55 -19.45
N ALA A 113 2.68 -14.40 -19.44
CA ALA A 113 2.34 -15.29 -20.53
C ALA A 113 0.93 -15.01 -21.03
N GLU A 114 0.74 -15.07 -22.35
CA GLU A 114 -0.57 -14.92 -22.95
C GLU A 114 -1.46 -16.17 -22.71
N GLY A 115 -2.76 -15.95 -22.64
CA GLY A 115 -3.77 -17.00 -22.56
C GLY A 115 -3.96 -17.63 -21.19
N LEU A 116 -3.29 -17.12 -20.15
CA LEU A 116 -3.50 -17.56 -18.78
C LEU A 116 -4.73 -16.90 -18.16
N ALA A 117 -5.44 -17.63 -17.31
CA ALA A 117 -6.57 -17.11 -16.58
C ALA A 117 -6.10 -16.19 -15.43
N ALA A 118 -6.59 -14.96 -15.40
CA ALA A 118 -6.24 -13.99 -14.36
C ALA A 118 -6.56 -14.53 -12.96
N GLY A 119 -5.62 -14.38 -12.04
CA GLY A 119 -5.76 -14.81 -10.65
C GLY A 119 -5.73 -16.30 -10.39
N ARG A 120 -5.74 -17.13 -11.42
CA ARG A 120 -5.53 -18.59 -11.30
C ARG A 120 -4.07 -18.89 -11.01
N GLY A 121 -3.81 -19.87 -10.12
CA GLY A 121 -2.46 -20.33 -9.86
C GLY A 121 -1.91 -21.24 -10.94
N TYR A 122 -0.66 -21.04 -11.30
CA TYR A 122 0.13 -21.89 -12.19
C TYR A 122 1.45 -22.26 -11.50
N LEU A 123 1.89 -23.50 -11.64
CA LEU A 123 2.99 -24.04 -10.85
C LEU A 123 4.32 -23.96 -11.58
N ILE A 124 5.35 -23.49 -10.91
CA ILE A 124 6.75 -23.59 -11.30
C ILE A 124 7.45 -24.53 -10.32
N PRO A 125 7.63 -25.81 -10.64
CA PRO A 125 8.44 -26.72 -9.84
C PRO A 125 9.92 -26.52 -10.17
N VAL A 126 10.69 -26.00 -9.23
CA VAL A 126 12.13 -25.81 -9.38
C VAL A 126 12.86 -27.01 -8.77
N ALA A 127 13.55 -27.78 -9.61
CA ALA A 127 14.43 -28.84 -9.21
C ALA A 127 15.85 -28.35 -9.03
N LEU A 128 16.65 -29.09 -8.26
CA LEU A 128 18.08 -28.90 -8.10
C LEU A 128 18.84 -30.02 -8.81
N GLU A 129 19.76 -29.67 -9.69
CA GLU A 129 20.76 -30.57 -10.22
C GLU A 129 22.07 -30.35 -9.45
N ALA A 130 22.46 -31.31 -8.63
CA ALA A 130 23.71 -31.27 -7.87
C ALA A 130 24.11 -32.70 -7.45
N ASP A 131 25.39 -33.04 -7.59
CA ASP A 131 25.90 -34.31 -7.13
C ASP A 131 26.18 -34.32 -5.63
N GLY A 132 25.88 -35.43 -4.96
CA GLY A 132 26.17 -35.61 -3.53
C GLY A 132 25.32 -34.74 -2.61
N VAL A 133 24.14 -34.32 -3.06
CA VAL A 133 23.21 -33.49 -2.29
C VAL A 133 21.85 -34.17 -2.17
N ILE A 134 21.31 -34.22 -0.98
CA ILE A 134 19.93 -34.66 -0.71
C ILE A 134 19.09 -33.47 -0.33
N LEU A 135 18.08 -33.13 -1.14
CA LEU A 135 17.10 -32.11 -0.82
C LEU A 135 16.12 -32.62 0.24
N LYS A 136 15.79 -31.77 1.21
CA LYS A 136 14.71 -32.00 2.17
C LYS A 136 13.36 -32.13 1.47
N GLU A 137 13.09 -31.25 0.53
CA GLU A 137 11.94 -31.25 -0.36
C GLU A 137 12.43 -31.45 -1.78
N SER A 138 11.78 -32.30 -2.58
CA SER A 138 12.21 -32.61 -3.94
C SER A 138 12.30 -31.39 -4.86
N HIS A 139 11.46 -30.38 -4.62
CA HIS A 139 11.36 -29.16 -5.39
C HIS A 139 11.14 -27.95 -4.50
N CYS A 140 11.52 -26.79 -5.01
CA CYS A 140 11.01 -25.51 -4.55
C CYS A 140 9.87 -25.08 -5.50
N PHE A 141 8.70 -24.83 -4.94
CA PHE A 141 7.51 -24.51 -5.73
C PHE A 141 7.20 -23.01 -5.69
N TYR A 142 6.94 -22.45 -6.86
CA TYR A 142 6.30 -21.16 -7.00
C TYR A 142 4.93 -21.34 -7.62
N VAL A 143 3.91 -20.76 -6.99
CA VAL A 143 2.58 -20.63 -7.56
C VAL A 143 2.47 -19.21 -8.11
N VAL A 144 2.40 -19.09 -9.43
CA VAL A 144 2.29 -17.80 -10.11
C VAL A 144 0.84 -17.52 -10.43
N LYS A 145 0.36 -16.35 -10.01
CA LYS A 145 -0.93 -15.78 -10.41
C LYS A 145 -0.69 -14.59 -11.31
N ASP A 146 -1.10 -14.69 -12.57
CA ASP A 146 -1.01 -13.57 -13.51
C ASP A 146 -2.12 -12.56 -13.20
N MET A 147 -1.72 -11.36 -12.77
CA MET A 147 -2.61 -10.25 -12.44
C MET A 147 -2.47 -9.09 -13.42
N THR A 148 -1.70 -9.25 -14.50
CA THR A 148 -1.41 -8.17 -15.46
C THR A 148 -2.63 -7.64 -16.18
N SER A 149 -3.67 -8.45 -16.34
CA SER A 149 -4.95 -8.06 -16.94
C SER A 149 -5.94 -7.43 -15.95
N MET A 150 -5.61 -7.43 -14.64
CA MET A 150 -6.48 -6.83 -13.63
C MET A 150 -6.50 -5.31 -13.80
N PRO A 151 -7.67 -4.68 -13.82
CA PRO A 151 -7.78 -3.24 -13.92
C PRO A 151 -7.09 -2.53 -12.75
N THR A 152 -6.47 -1.39 -13.05
CA THR A 152 -5.80 -0.51 -12.09
C THR A 152 -6.48 0.84 -12.01
N CYS A 153 -5.96 1.75 -11.18
CA CYS A 153 -6.43 3.13 -11.14
C CYS A 153 -5.85 4.01 -12.26
N TYR A 154 -4.93 3.50 -13.06
CA TYR A 154 -4.32 4.29 -14.13
C TYR A 154 -5.35 4.66 -15.21
N LYS A 155 -5.52 5.96 -15.45
CA LYS A 155 -6.50 6.52 -16.36
C LYS A 155 -5.88 7.42 -17.46
N GLY A 156 -4.56 7.47 -17.48
CA GLY A 156 -3.76 8.34 -18.37
C GLY A 156 -2.93 9.35 -17.59
N ASP A 157 -1.79 9.75 -18.14
CA ASP A 157 -0.82 10.64 -17.46
C ASP A 157 -1.35 12.06 -17.29
N ASP A 158 -2.11 12.55 -18.27
CA ASP A 158 -2.56 13.95 -18.32
C ASP A 158 -3.94 14.19 -17.71
N LEU A 159 -4.65 13.14 -17.35
CA LEU A 159 -6.01 13.26 -16.80
C LEU A 159 -5.99 13.55 -15.29
N PRO A 160 -6.99 14.29 -14.81
CA PRO A 160 -7.17 14.51 -13.37
C PRO A 160 -7.31 13.18 -12.60
N LYS A 161 -6.98 13.22 -11.32
CA LYS A 161 -6.89 12.07 -10.42
C LYS A 161 -7.78 12.24 -9.20
N GLY A 162 -8.18 11.12 -8.60
CA GLY A 162 -9.01 11.08 -7.40
C GLY A 162 -8.20 10.88 -6.13
N PHE A 163 -8.48 11.68 -5.13
CA PHE A 163 -7.90 11.62 -3.79
C PHE A 163 -8.98 11.29 -2.77
N LEU A 164 -8.81 10.22 -2.00
CA LEU A 164 -9.81 9.76 -1.05
C LEU A 164 -9.25 9.65 0.36
N PHE A 165 -9.87 10.37 1.31
CA PHE A 165 -9.66 10.15 2.74
C PHE A 165 -10.62 9.07 3.25
N PHE A 166 -10.08 8.08 3.95
CA PHE A 166 -10.87 7.13 4.72
C PHE A 166 -10.79 7.41 6.22
N GLU A 167 -11.95 7.49 6.86
CA GLU A 167 -12.06 7.49 8.32
C GLU A 167 -11.83 6.06 8.83
N VAL A 168 -10.56 5.69 8.99
CA VAL A 168 -10.16 4.28 9.25
C VAL A 168 -10.49 3.78 10.66
N ASN A 169 -10.99 4.64 11.53
CA ASN A 169 -11.63 4.21 12.77
C ASN A 169 -12.95 3.48 12.54
N ASP A 170 -13.59 3.73 11.41
CA ASP A 170 -14.94 3.24 11.11
C ASP A 170 -14.99 2.36 9.86
N VAL A 171 -14.10 2.57 8.89
CA VAL A 171 -14.24 2.01 7.55
C VAL A 171 -12.99 1.25 7.12
N ASN A 172 -13.23 0.08 6.52
CA ASN A 172 -12.19 -0.75 5.92
C ASN A 172 -11.62 -0.09 4.65
N PRO A 173 -10.30 0.15 4.57
CA PRO A 173 -9.68 0.76 3.39
C PRO A 173 -9.91 0.01 2.07
N LEU A 174 -10.17 -1.31 2.11
CA LEU A 174 -10.48 -2.10 0.91
C LEU A 174 -11.70 -1.59 0.15
N ASN A 175 -12.58 -0.81 0.80
CA ASN A 175 -13.71 -0.18 0.14
C ASN A 175 -13.32 0.81 -0.97
N ALA A 176 -12.07 1.26 -1.03
CA ALA A 176 -11.56 2.02 -2.17
C ALA A 176 -11.63 1.23 -3.49
N LEU A 177 -11.48 -0.09 -3.43
CA LEU A 177 -11.52 -0.99 -4.60
C LEU A 177 -12.94 -1.18 -5.18
N THR A 178 -13.96 -0.73 -4.48
CA THR A 178 -15.36 -0.84 -4.94
C THR A 178 -15.80 0.31 -5.84
N PHE A 179 -15.01 1.37 -5.93
CA PHE A 179 -15.25 2.50 -6.83
C PHE A 179 -14.65 2.21 -8.20
N GLU A 180 -15.43 1.58 -9.05
CA GLU A 180 -15.02 1.04 -10.34
C GLU A 180 -15.77 1.71 -11.48
N LEU A 181 -15.07 2.08 -12.54
CA LEU A 181 -15.68 2.57 -13.78
C LEU A 181 -16.27 1.39 -14.57
N GLU A 182 -17.20 1.66 -15.49
CA GLU A 182 -17.80 0.63 -16.34
C GLU A 182 -16.77 -0.15 -17.15
N ASP A 183 -15.65 0.46 -17.52
CA ASP A 183 -14.54 -0.19 -18.20
C ASP A 183 -13.58 -0.95 -17.26
N GLY A 184 -13.87 -1.01 -15.96
CA GLY A 184 -13.12 -1.74 -14.95
C GLY A 184 -12.01 -0.95 -14.27
N ARG A 185 -11.60 0.23 -14.78
CA ARG A 185 -10.58 1.05 -14.10
C ARG A 185 -11.09 1.53 -12.74
N LEU A 186 -10.18 1.66 -11.78
CA LEU A 186 -10.52 2.15 -10.44
C LEU A 186 -10.50 3.68 -10.38
N LEU A 187 -11.42 4.25 -9.60
CA LEU A 187 -11.60 5.70 -9.54
C LEU A 187 -10.49 6.42 -8.78
N TRP A 188 -10.07 5.88 -7.63
CA TRP A 188 -9.17 6.57 -6.71
C TRP A 188 -7.71 6.28 -7.03
N ASP A 189 -6.89 7.33 -7.06
CA ASP A 189 -5.44 7.25 -7.33
C ASP A 189 -4.62 7.36 -6.05
N VAL A 190 -5.12 8.09 -5.05
CA VAL A 190 -4.54 8.19 -3.71
C VAL A 190 -5.61 7.89 -2.67
N VAL A 191 -5.26 7.04 -1.72
CA VAL A 191 -6.05 6.77 -0.51
C VAL A 191 -5.24 7.26 0.68
N CYS A 192 -5.83 8.19 1.43
CA CYS A 192 -5.26 8.77 2.63
C CYS A 192 -5.96 8.21 3.86
N LEU A 193 -5.21 7.51 4.69
CA LEU A 193 -5.72 6.91 5.93
C LEU A 193 -5.86 8.01 6.99
N PHE A 194 -7.06 8.28 7.44
CA PHE A 194 -7.36 9.28 8.45
C PHE A 194 -7.72 8.57 9.77
N SER A 195 -6.83 8.60 10.78
CA SER A 195 -5.53 9.22 10.78
C SER A 195 -4.57 8.60 11.80
N GLY A 196 -3.28 8.84 11.60
CA GLY A 196 -2.31 8.82 12.67
C GLY A 196 -2.33 10.16 13.42
N ASN A 197 -1.68 10.22 14.57
CA ASN A 197 -1.63 11.42 15.39
C ASN A 197 -0.19 11.83 15.70
N ILE A 198 0.04 13.14 15.80
CA ILE A 198 1.23 13.65 16.46
C ILE A 198 0.90 13.87 17.93
N ASN A 199 1.61 13.17 18.83
CA ASN A 199 1.46 13.31 20.26
C ASN A 199 2.79 13.64 20.93
N HIS A 200 2.73 14.11 22.17
CA HIS A 200 3.90 14.31 23.03
C HIS A 200 4.20 13.06 23.85
N HIS A 201 5.40 12.53 23.70
CA HIS A 201 5.87 11.41 24.50
C HIS A 201 6.52 11.94 25.79
N ALA A 202 5.91 11.67 26.94
CA ALA A 202 6.32 12.24 28.21
C ALA A 202 7.77 11.87 28.60
N ASP A 203 8.13 10.59 28.50
CA ASP A 203 9.48 10.11 28.92
C ASP A 203 10.59 10.60 27.99
N ARG A 204 10.33 10.73 26.70
CA ARG A 204 11.29 11.27 25.72
C ARG A 204 11.25 12.80 25.63
N ASN A 205 10.24 13.41 26.21
CA ASN A 205 9.97 14.84 26.14
C ASN A 205 10.00 15.40 24.69
N ALA A 206 9.38 14.66 23.77
CA ALA A 206 9.47 14.88 22.33
C ALA A 206 8.16 14.54 21.61
N PRO A 207 7.87 15.16 20.45
CA PRO A 207 6.77 14.73 19.60
C PRO A 207 7.06 13.34 19.01
N PHE A 208 6.01 12.57 18.76
CA PHE A 208 6.10 11.28 18.09
C PHE A 208 4.83 10.97 17.31
N LEU A 209 4.93 10.07 16.34
CA LEU A 209 3.79 9.52 15.61
C LEU A 209 3.10 8.47 16.48
N SER A 210 1.86 8.73 16.86
CA SER A 210 1.01 7.84 17.64
C SER A 210 -0.10 7.28 16.76
N LEU A 211 -0.31 5.99 16.83
CA LEU A 211 -1.44 5.33 16.17
C LEU A 211 -2.40 4.83 17.25
N ASN A 212 -3.69 5.10 17.07
CA ASN A 212 -4.70 4.44 17.88
C ASN A 212 -4.79 2.95 17.50
N PRO A 213 -5.44 2.09 18.30
CA PRO A 213 -5.52 0.66 18.01
C PRO A 213 -6.09 0.32 16.65
N GLN A 214 -7.07 1.10 16.16
CA GLN A 214 -7.68 0.90 14.86
C GLN A 214 -6.69 1.15 13.72
N THR A 215 -6.01 2.28 13.74
CA THR A 215 -5.01 2.62 12.74
C THR A 215 -3.82 1.68 12.79
N GLN A 216 -3.37 1.28 14.00
CA GLN A 216 -2.33 0.29 14.17
C GLN A 216 -2.71 -1.06 13.58
N TYR A 217 -3.97 -1.49 13.75
CA TYR A 217 -4.47 -2.74 13.17
C TYR A 217 -4.30 -2.77 11.65
N TRP A 218 -4.63 -1.68 10.94
CA TRP A 218 -4.45 -1.62 9.49
C TRP A 218 -2.98 -1.69 9.09
N MET A 219 -2.10 -1.09 9.87
CA MET A 219 -0.66 -1.14 9.62
C MET A 219 -0.07 -2.53 9.87
N ASP A 220 -0.45 -3.18 10.96
CA ASP A 220 0.03 -4.52 11.32
C ASP A 220 -0.51 -5.61 10.38
N ASN A 221 -1.68 -5.38 9.78
CA ASN A 221 -2.31 -6.27 8.81
C ASN A 221 -2.28 -5.69 7.38
N ASN A 222 -1.27 -4.89 7.06
CA ASN A 222 -1.27 -4.12 5.82
C ASN A 222 -1.21 -4.99 4.56
N GLU A 223 -0.63 -6.18 4.59
CA GLU A 223 -0.66 -7.12 3.46
C GLU A 223 -2.08 -7.50 3.03
N ALA A 224 -3.02 -7.56 3.97
CA ALA A 224 -4.42 -7.89 3.70
C ALA A 224 -5.27 -6.67 3.31
N PHE A 225 -4.97 -5.47 3.85
CA PHE A 225 -5.86 -4.31 3.75
C PHE A 225 -5.28 -3.10 3.02
N ILE A 226 -3.97 -2.98 2.93
CA ILE A 226 -3.28 -1.83 2.32
C ILE A 226 -2.60 -2.22 1.01
N GLN A 227 -1.81 -3.28 1.00
CA GLN A 227 -1.08 -3.70 -0.19
C GLN A 227 -1.99 -4.09 -1.37
N PRO A 228 -3.21 -4.64 -1.18
CA PRO A 228 -4.14 -4.83 -2.29
C PRO A 228 -4.49 -3.55 -3.05
N LEU A 229 -4.56 -2.41 -2.37
CA LEU A 229 -4.76 -1.10 -3.01
C LEU A 229 -3.52 -0.73 -3.84
N ARG A 230 -2.34 -0.84 -3.25
CA ARG A 230 -1.07 -0.49 -3.89
C ARG A 230 -0.77 -1.35 -5.12
N LYS A 231 -1.07 -2.64 -5.07
CA LYS A 231 -0.96 -3.56 -6.22
C LYS A 231 -1.84 -3.13 -7.41
N ARG A 232 -2.93 -2.43 -7.14
CA ARG A 232 -3.83 -1.85 -8.16
C ARG A 232 -3.42 -0.43 -8.60
N GLY A 233 -2.22 0.02 -8.22
CA GLY A 233 -1.66 1.32 -8.60
C GLY A 233 -2.04 2.48 -7.66
N ILE A 234 -2.91 2.26 -6.70
CA ILE A 234 -3.34 3.30 -5.74
C ILE A 234 -2.18 3.61 -4.79
N LYS A 235 -1.84 4.87 -4.64
CA LYS A 235 -0.91 5.32 -3.60
C LYS A 235 -1.64 5.39 -2.27
N VAL A 236 -1.06 4.80 -1.23
CA VAL A 236 -1.64 4.83 0.12
C VAL A 236 -0.74 5.66 1.02
N ILE A 237 -1.31 6.69 1.64
CA ILE A 237 -0.58 7.61 2.53
C ILE A 237 -1.28 7.72 3.88
N MET A 238 -0.57 8.20 4.90
CA MET A 238 -1.10 8.43 6.24
C MET A 238 -1.33 9.92 6.45
N CYS A 239 -2.55 10.32 6.88
CA CYS A 239 -2.79 11.64 7.40
C CYS A 239 -2.30 11.73 8.85
N VAL A 240 -1.66 12.84 9.21
CA VAL A 240 -1.18 13.14 10.56
C VAL A 240 -1.92 14.34 11.11
N LEU A 241 -2.52 14.17 12.27
CA LEU A 241 -3.42 15.10 12.94
C LEU A 241 -2.98 15.30 14.39
N GLY A 242 -3.19 16.47 14.97
CA GLY A 242 -3.02 16.72 16.41
C GLY A 242 -3.99 15.88 17.26
N ASN A 243 -3.69 15.72 18.54
CA ASN A 243 -4.50 14.90 19.46
C ASN A 243 -4.55 15.45 20.88
N HIS A 244 -4.97 16.71 21.02
CA HIS A 244 -5.27 17.36 22.29
C HIS A 244 -4.10 17.50 23.28
N ASP A 245 -2.85 17.44 22.80
CA ASP A 245 -1.66 17.77 23.60
C ASP A 245 -0.85 18.92 22.96
N GLN A 246 0.35 19.15 23.47
CA GLN A 246 1.20 20.25 23.00
C GLN A 246 1.90 19.96 21.64
N SER A 247 1.76 18.76 21.11
CA SER A 247 2.29 18.43 19.80
C SER A 247 1.29 18.75 18.70
N GLY A 248 1.77 19.32 17.61
CA GLY A 248 0.96 19.64 16.44
C GLY A 248 1.82 19.82 15.21
N VAL A 249 1.19 19.64 14.06
CA VAL A 249 1.87 19.67 12.75
C VAL A 249 2.33 21.08 12.33
N ALA A 250 1.86 22.12 13.01
CA ALA A 250 2.18 23.51 12.70
C ALA A 250 2.91 24.25 13.85
N GLN A 251 3.49 23.52 14.80
CA GLN A 251 4.10 24.09 16.00
C GLN A 251 5.39 23.38 16.42
N LEU A 252 6.09 22.81 15.47
CA LEU A 252 7.42 22.25 15.66
C LEU A 252 8.52 23.29 15.32
N SER A 253 9.61 23.28 16.07
CA SER A 253 10.84 24.00 15.71
C SER A 253 11.47 23.39 14.45
N ASP A 254 12.52 24.00 13.91
CA ASP A 254 13.26 23.40 12.78
C ASP A 254 13.81 22.02 13.18
N TYR A 255 14.36 21.92 14.38
CA TYR A 255 14.82 20.65 14.94
C TYR A 255 13.69 19.63 15.09
N GLY A 256 12.55 20.07 15.65
CA GLY A 256 11.35 19.23 15.78
C GLY A 256 10.83 18.72 14.44
N CYS A 257 10.77 19.58 13.42
CA CYS A 257 10.39 19.21 12.06
C CYS A 257 11.33 18.16 11.45
N GLN A 258 12.65 18.35 11.61
CA GLN A 258 13.66 17.42 11.09
C GLN A 258 13.54 16.04 11.75
N MET A 259 13.40 16.00 13.06
CA MET A 259 13.31 14.75 13.82
C MET A 259 11.98 14.01 13.53
N PHE A 260 10.87 14.73 13.50
CA PHE A 260 9.58 14.14 13.19
C PHE A 260 9.48 13.65 11.73
N ALA A 261 10.04 14.40 10.78
CA ALA A 261 10.13 14.00 9.38
C ALA A 261 10.91 12.69 9.19
N LYS A 262 12.00 12.47 9.94
CA LYS A 262 12.75 11.21 9.92
C LYS A 262 11.90 10.04 10.46
N GLU A 263 11.12 10.27 11.51
CA GLU A 263 10.19 9.27 12.05
C GLU A 263 9.11 8.92 11.02
N LEU A 264 8.54 9.90 10.34
CA LEU A 264 7.57 9.68 9.26
C LEU A 264 8.17 8.91 8.08
N ALA A 265 9.40 9.21 7.69
CA ALA A 265 10.10 8.48 6.64
C ALA A 265 10.32 7.00 7.03
N THR A 266 10.76 6.74 8.26
CA THR A 266 10.92 5.39 8.80
C THR A 266 9.59 4.65 8.85
N PHE A 267 8.52 5.31 9.26
CA PHE A 267 7.17 4.75 9.28
C PHE A 267 6.70 4.33 7.89
N CYS A 268 6.83 5.21 6.91
CA CYS A 268 6.46 4.91 5.52
C CYS A 268 7.26 3.76 4.92
N GLU A 269 8.54 3.67 5.24
CA GLU A 269 9.40 2.57 4.80
C GLU A 269 9.02 1.25 5.48
N THR A 270 8.85 1.27 6.81
CA THR A 270 8.50 0.09 7.62
C THR A 270 7.20 -0.56 7.16
N TYR A 271 6.19 0.24 6.88
CA TYR A 271 4.86 -0.25 6.49
C TYR A 271 4.62 -0.25 4.97
N ASN A 272 5.63 0.08 4.17
CA ASN A 272 5.55 0.12 2.72
C ASN A 272 4.33 0.90 2.23
N ILE A 273 4.22 2.15 2.66
CA ILE A 273 3.24 3.13 2.21
C ILE A 273 3.91 4.31 1.49
N ASP A 274 3.12 5.12 0.81
CA ASP A 274 3.60 6.02 -0.24
C ASP A 274 3.77 7.47 0.19
N GLY A 275 3.53 7.81 1.46
CA GLY A 275 3.74 9.16 1.94
C GLY A 275 2.82 9.59 3.08
N VAL A 276 2.73 10.90 3.26
CA VAL A 276 1.98 11.55 4.35
C VAL A 276 1.15 12.72 3.86
N CYS A 277 0.09 13.01 4.61
CA CYS A 277 -0.72 14.21 4.53
C CYS A 277 -0.78 14.86 5.92
N PHE A 278 -0.93 16.17 5.99
CA PHE A 278 -1.03 16.88 7.26
C PHE A 278 -2.34 17.63 7.37
N ASP A 279 -2.99 17.50 8.53
CA ASP A 279 -4.18 18.21 8.93
C ASP A 279 -3.93 18.93 10.26
N ASP A 280 -4.09 20.26 10.29
CA ASP A 280 -3.78 21.08 11.44
C ASP A 280 -5.00 21.33 12.31
N GLU A 281 -5.30 20.35 13.16
CA GLU A 281 -6.41 20.40 14.12
C GLU A 281 -5.98 19.85 15.49
N TYR A 282 -6.75 20.19 16.52
CA TYR A 282 -6.73 19.57 17.86
C TYR A 282 -5.40 19.65 18.64
N SER A 283 -4.57 20.65 18.38
CA SER A 283 -3.33 20.84 19.14
C SER A 283 -3.51 21.93 20.21
N ASN A 284 -2.92 21.69 21.39
CA ASN A 284 -2.85 22.67 22.46
C ASN A 284 -1.61 23.56 22.32
N ALA A 285 -1.52 24.63 23.14
CA ALA A 285 -0.34 25.49 23.16
C ALA A 285 0.91 24.70 23.56
N PRO A 286 2.04 24.83 22.83
CA PRO A 286 3.27 24.11 23.13
C PRO A 286 4.06 24.73 24.27
N ASP A 287 4.87 23.92 24.95
CA ASP A 287 5.92 24.42 25.86
C ASP A 287 7.10 24.93 25.03
N LEU A 288 7.21 26.26 24.94
CA LEU A 288 8.27 26.92 24.16
C LEU A 288 9.68 26.78 24.77
N SER A 289 9.81 26.29 25.99
CA SER A 289 11.12 25.94 26.58
C SER A 289 11.65 24.59 26.07
N ASN A 290 10.79 23.78 25.49
CA ASN A 290 11.16 22.49 24.89
C ASN A 290 11.73 22.72 23.47
N PRO A 291 12.93 22.21 23.15
CA PRO A 291 13.61 22.49 21.87
C PRO A 291 12.89 21.93 20.64
N TYR A 292 11.95 21.02 20.82
CA TYR A 292 11.16 20.48 19.70
C TYR A 292 10.06 21.40 19.21
N TYR A 293 9.63 22.39 20.02
CA TYR A 293 8.44 23.16 19.75
C TYR A 293 8.73 24.62 19.42
N ALA A 294 7.79 25.22 18.71
CA ALA A 294 7.73 26.65 18.41
C ALA A 294 6.28 27.13 18.44
N SER A 295 6.08 28.43 18.40
CA SER A 295 4.74 29.00 18.29
C SER A 295 4.08 28.55 16.99
N ARG A 296 2.81 28.15 17.05
CA ARG A 296 2.01 27.73 15.91
C ARG A 296 1.99 28.81 14.82
N SER A 297 2.27 28.41 13.59
CA SER A 297 2.21 29.31 12.43
C SER A 297 2.19 28.56 11.10
N SER A 298 1.76 29.25 10.05
CA SER A 298 1.87 28.76 8.66
C SER A 298 3.32 28.47 8.25
N ALA A 299 4.28 29.24 8.75
CA ALA A 299 5.70 28.99 8.49
C ALA A 299 6.19 27.67 9.10
N ARG A 300 5.68 27.30 10.27
CA ARG A 300 5.99 25.99 10.91
C ARG A 300 5.37 24.82 10.17
N ALA A 301 4.14 24.99 9.69
CA ALA A 301 3.47 24.02 8.83
C ALA A 301 4.25 23.78 7.54
N ALA A 302 4.63 24.84 6.84
CA ALA A 302 5.46 24.78 5.65
C ALA A 302 6.81 24.08 5.91
N ARG A 303 7.45 24.40 7.04
CA ARG A 303 8.72 23.76 7.42
C ARG A 303 8.58 22.26 7.63
N LEU A 304 7.51 21.79 8.25
CA LEU A 304 7.28 20.35 8.40
C LEU A 304 7.08 19.65 7.05
N ALA A 305 6.32 20.25 6.13
CA ALA A 305 6.16 19.70 4.78
C ALA A 305 7.51 19.62 4.04
N TYR A 306 8.30 20.69 4.10
CA TYR A 306 9.65 20.75 3.51
C TYR A 306 10.57 19.66 4.07
N GLU A 307 10.69 19.55 5.39
CA GLU A 307 11.56 18.56 6.03
C GLU A 307 11.07 17.12 5.77
N SER A 308 9.75 16.93 5.68
CA SER A 308 9.16 15.63 5.32
C SER A 308 9.55 15.21 3.91
N LYS A 309 9.49 16.13 2.93
CA LYS A 309 9.92 15.84 1.56
C LYS A 309 11.42 15.58 1.47
N LYS A 310 12.21 16.32 2.22
CA LYS A 310 13.66 16.12 2.29
C LYS A 310 14.03 14.74 2.88
N ALA A 311 13.29 14.27 3.89
CA ALA A 311 13.51 12.97 4.53
C ALA A 311 13.04 11.79 3.67
N MET A 312 12.05 11.99 2.79
CA MET A 312 11.45 10.95 1.95
C MET A 312 11.15 11.49 0.54
N PRO A 313 12.20 11.79 -0.26
CA PRO A 313 12.06 12.49 -1.54
C PRO A 313 11.20 11.75 -2.56
N ASP A 314 11.16 10.43 -2.51
CA ASP A 314 10.41 9.58 -3.44
C ASP A 314 8.95 9.33 -3.01
N LYS A 315 8.53 9.90 -1.88
CA LYS A 315 7.18 9.71 -1.34
C LYS A 315 6.36 11.00 -1.44
N LEU A 316 5.04 10.85 -1.37
CA LEU A 316 4.12 11.98 -1.44
C LEU A 316 4.13 12.77 -0.12
N VAL A 317 4.18 14.09 -0.24
CA VAL A 317 3.89 15.04 0.83
C VAL A 317 2.71 15.89 0.41
N VAL A 318 1.60 15.76 1.14
CA VAL A 318 0.31 16.35 0.80
C VAL A 318 -0.12 17.34 1.87
N ALA A 319 -0.58 18.51 1.43
CA ALA A 319 -1.21 19.50 2.30
C ALA A 319 -2.73 19.40 2.19
N TYR A 320 -3.40 19.07 3.27
CA TYR A 320 -4.82 19.38 3.44
C TYR A 320 -4.94 20.84 3.85
N CYS A 321 -5.47 21.66 2.94
CA CYS A 321 -5.45 23.12 3.05
C CYS A 321 -6.49 23.63 4.04
N TYR A 322 -6.26 23.33 5.30
CA TYR A 322 -7.04 23.78 6.44
C TYR A 322 -6.12 24.40 7.50
N SER A 323 -6.59 25.44 8.18
CA SER A 323 -5.85 26.13 9.24
C SER A 323 -4.43 26.53 8.78
N SER A 324 -3.37 26.24 9.53
CA SER A 324 -1.99 26.59 9.19
C SER A 324 -1.44 25.81 7.99
N PHE A 325 -2.10 24.73 7.56
CA PHE A 325 -1.76 23.98 6.34
C PHE A 325 -2.40 24.55 5.07
N ASN A 326 -3.10 25.67 5.16
CA ASN A 326 -3.51 26.41 3.97
C ASN A 326 -2.25 27.01 3.28
N ILE A 327 -1.86 26.41 2.15
CA ILE A 327 -0.64 26.79 1.43
C ILE A 327 -0.63 28.25 0.96
N SER A 328 -1.78 28.91 0.83
CA SER A 328 -1.86 30.31 0.43
C SER A 328 -1.17 31.27 1.42
N GLY A 329 -0.98 30.85 2.66
CA GLY A 329 -0.24 31.58 3.70
C GLY A 329 1.23 31.16 3.85
N TRP A 330 1.72 30.27 3.00
CA TRP A 330 3.05 29.70 3.11
C TRP A 330 4.12 30.52 2.36
N PRO A 331 5.39 30.42 2.78
CA PRO A 331 6.50 30.89 1.94
C PRO A 331 6.54 30.03 0.66
N THR A 332 6.89 30.68 -0.45
CA THR A 332 7.04 29.98 -1.75
C THR A 332 8.39 29.29 -1.91
N GLU A 333 9.32 29.55 -0.98
CA GLU A 333 10.67 28.99 -1.01
C GLU A 333 11.17 28.72 0.42
N ILE A 334 11.84 27.59 0.62
CA ILE A 334 12.58 27.25 1.84
C ILE A 334 13.96 26.74 1.44
N GLU A 335 15.02 27.34 1.98
CA GLU A 335 16.42 26.95 1.72
C GLU A 335 16.75 26.84 0.22
N GLY A 336 16.20 27.75 -0.59
CA GLY A 336 16.44 27.81 -2.03
C GLY A 336 15.61 26.82 -2.87
N GLN A 337 14.69 26.09 -2.24
CA GLN A 337 13.80 25.14 -2.94
C GLN A 337 12.38 25.68 -2.99
N ASP A 338 11.83 25.75 -4.20
CA ASP A 338 10.47 26.21 -4.44
C ASP A 338 9.43 25.20 -3.88
N ILE A 339 8.30 25.71 -3.42
CA ILE A 339 7.18 24.92 -2.87
C ILE A 339 6.74 23.80 -3.82
N ALA A 340 6.84 23.99 -5.12
CA ALA A 340 6.54 22.96 -6.12
C ALA A 340 7.36 21.68 -5.98
N GLU A 341 8.54 21.77 -5.33
CA GLU A 341 9.45 20.64 -5.14
C GLU A 341 9.16 19.85 -3.87
N TRP A 342 8.44 20.44 -2.89
CA TRP A 342 8.20 19.83 -1.59
C TRP A 342 6.73 19.72 -1.18
N VAL A 343 5.80 20.17 -2.03
CA VAL A 343 4.37 19.85 -1.93
C VAL A 343 3.94 19.16 -3.22
N ASP A 344 3.62 17.88 -3.12
CA ASP A 344 3.20 17.11 -4.29
C ASP A 344 1.74 17.40 -4.66
N ILE A 345 0.87 17.50 -3.65
CA ILE A 345 -0.58 17.69 -3.81
C ILE A 345 -1.06 18.63 -2.71
N ALA A 346 -1.89 19.59 -3.09
CA ALA A 346 -2.65 20.43 -2.18
C ALA A 346 -4.15 20.20 -2.40
N VAL A 347 -4.84 19.64 -1.40
CA VAL A 347 -6.28 19.40 -1.44
C VAL A 347 -7.01 20.41 -0.54
N GLY A 348 -8.11 20.94 -1.03
CA GLY A 348 -8.91 21.93 -0.31
C GLY A 348 -9.79 21.31 0.76
N ASP A 349 -10.23 22.13 1.71
CA ASP A 349 -11.31 21.80 2.63
C ASP A 349 -12.65 21.66 1.89
N TYR A 350 -13.67 21.16 2.54
CA TYR A 350 -14.97 20.82 1.94
C TYR A 350 -15.60 22.00 1.20
N GLY A 351 -15.87 21.79 -0.08
CA GLY A 351 -16.43 22.80 -0.97
C GLY A 351 -15.39 23.78 -1.55
N TRP A 352 -14.13 23.69 -1.16
CA TRP A 352 -13.07 24.59 -1.62
C TRP A 352 -12.15 23.94 -2.64
N SER A 353 -11.60 24.74 -3.51
CA SER A 353 -10.50 24.40 -4.39
C SER A 353 -9.20 25.00 -3.88
N THR A 354 -8.06 24.49 -4.36
CA THR A 354 -6.75 25.06 -4.08
C THR A 354 -6.17 25.75 -5.30
N SER A 355 -5.19 26.61 -5.09
CA SER A 355 -4.48 27.31 -6.16
C SER A 355 -2.97 27.15 -6.01
N PRO A 356 -2.24 27.11 -7.14
CA PRO A 356 -0.79 26.93 -7.11
C PRO A 356 -0.08 28.12 -6.45
N MET A 357 1.01 27.81 -5.76
CA MET A 357 1.92 28.77 -5.14
C MET A 357 3.33 28.58 -5.74
N GLY A 358 4.11 29.66 -5.78
CA GLY A 358 5.46 29.58 -6.40
C GLY A 358 5.40 29.00 -7.82
N ASN A 359 6.21 28.02 -8.10
CA ASN A 359 6.26 27.30 -9.38
C ASN A 359 5.34 26.06 -9.44
N MET A 360 4.46 25.88 -8.45
CA MET A 360 3.44 24.81 -8.53
C MET A 360 2.59 24.96 -9.79
N THR A 361 2.12 23.84 -10.31
CA THR A 361 1.18 23.81 -11.42
C THR A 361 -0.24 23.55 -10.93
N GLN A 362 -1.23 23.82 -11.78
CA GLN A 362 -2.63 23.46 -11.52
C GLN A 362 -2.80 21.95 -11.24
N LYS A 363 -1.93 21.11 -11.81
CA LYS A 363 -1.95 19.65 -11.62
C LYS A 363 -1.64 19.20 -10.19
N GLN A 364 -1.05 20.04 -9.37
CA GLN A 364 -0.80 19.80 -7.96
C GLN A 364 -1.98 20.24 -7.04
N CYS A 365 -3.02 20.85 -7.61
CA CYS A 365 -4.13 21.45 -6.89
C CYS A 365 -5.44 20.69 -7.11
N SER A 366 -6.36 20.81 -6.13
CA SER A 366 -7.69 20.20 -6.22
C SER A 366 -8.75 21.19 -6.68
N ALA A 367 -9.72 20.68 -7.45
CA ALA A 367 -10.85 21.45 -7.98
C ALA A 367 -12.06 21.44 -7.06
N ILE A 368 -12.27 20.34 -6.34
CA ILE A 368 -13.43 20.13 -5.45
C ILE A 368 -13.07 19.17 -4.33
N SER A 369 -13.66 19.37 -3.18
CA SER A 369 -13.56 18.49 -2.02
C SER A 369 -14.95 18.19 -1.47
N MET A 370 -15.34 16.92 -1.50
CA MET A 370 -16.65 16.44 -1.08
C MET A 370 -16.53 15.70 0.25
N GLU A 371 -17.38 16.02 1.18
CA GLU A 371 -17.52 15.28 2.42
C GLU A 371 -18.70 14.32 2.30
N PHE A 372 -18.44 13.02 2.28
CA PHE A 372 -19.45 12.00 1.99
C PHE A 372 -20.28 11.57 3.20
N ASN A 373 -19.73 11.70 4.39
CA ASN A 373 -20.41 11.26 5.60
C ASN A 373 -21.53 12.22 6.02
N ARG A 374 -21.26 13.53 5.97
CA ARG A 374 -22.23 14.59 6.32
C ARG A 374 -23.02 15.10 5.12
N GLY A 375 -22.50 14.87 3.91
CA GLY A 375 -23.13 15.33 2.67
C GLY A 375 -22.85 16.79 2.34
N THR A 376 -21.71 17.34 2.76
CA THR A 376 -21.30 18.73 2.47
C THR A 376 -20.26 18.81 1.36
N GLY A 377 -19.92 20.01 0.90
CA GLY A 377 -18.87 20.26 -0.10
C GLY A 377 -19.31 20.10 -1.55
N GLY A 378 -20.61 19.93 -1.82
CA GLY A 378 -21.14 19.86 -3.18
C GLY A 378 -21.01 18.50 -3.83
N ASN A 379 -21.21 18.47 -5.15
CA ASN A 379 -21.20 17.28 -5.99
C ASN A 379 -20.19 17.43 -7.13
N PHE A 380 -19.61 16.32 -7.58
CA PHE A 380 -18.68 16.28 -8.69
C PHE A 380 -19.44 16.21 -10.02
N THR A 381 -19.92 17.38 -10.48
CA THR A 381 -20.73 17.52 -11.69
C THR A 381 -19.88 17.49 -12.96
N SER A 382 -20.53 17.31 -14.12
CA SER A 382 -19.89 17.46 -15.44
C SER A 382 -19.23 18.84 -15.60
N VAL A 383 -19.85 19.90 -15.10
CA VAL A 383 -19.30 21.26 -15.18
C VAL A 383 -17.97 21.40 -14.44
N VAL A 384 -17.85 20.83 -13.24
CA VAL A 384 -16.58 20.79 -12.51
C VAL A 384 -15.55 19.99 -13.28
N ALA A 385 -15.91 18.80 -13.77
CA ALA A 385 -15.03 17.94 -14.53
C ALA A 385 -14.54 18.56 -15.84
N GLU A 386 -15.42 19.21 -16.60
CA GLU A 386 -15.06 19.94 -17.83
C GLU A 386 -14.03 21.03 -17.57
N ARG A 387 -14.16 21.78 -16.46
CA ARG A 387 -13.16 22.78 -16.06
C ARG A 387 -11.81 22.14 -15.72
N MET A 388 -11.81 20.94 -15.15
CA MET A 388 -10.58 20.22 -14.84
C MET A 388 -9.85 19.73 -16.11
N LEU A 389 -10.55 19.55 -17.20
CA LEU A 389 -9.98 19.17 -18.49
C LEU A 389 -9.38 20.34 -19.28
N ASP A 390 -9.54 21.57 -18.81
CA ASP A 390 -8.90 22.72 -19.45
C ASP A 390 -7.38 22.59 -19.37
N PRO A 391 -6.65 22.64 -20.51
CA PRO A 391 -5.20 22.38 -20.51
C PRO A 391 -4.37 23.43 -19.79
N THR A 392 -4.91 24.65 -19.58
CA THR A 392 -4.21 25.78 -18.94
C THR A 392 -4.58 25.92 -17.47
N THR A 393 -5.87 25.87 -17.16
CA THR A 393 -6.41 26.18 -15.84
C THR A 393 -6.94 24.96 -15.08
N GLY A 394 -6.97 23.81 -15.75
CA GLY A 394 -7.53 22.58 -15.22
C GLY A 394 -6.73 22.02 -14.03
N LYS A 395 -7.41 21.86 -12.92
CA LYS A 395 -6.82 21.31 -11.71
C LYS A 395 -6.67 19.80 -11.78
N GLY A 396 -5.64 19.26 -11.11
CA GLY A 396 -5.25 17.86 -11.24
C GLY A 396 -6.00 16.88 -10.37
N TRP A 397 -6.76 17.36 -9.34
CA TRP A 397 -7.33 16.50 -8.31
C TRP A 397 -8.79 16.85 -7.99
N PHE A 398 -9.57 15.81 -7.70
CA PHE A 398 -10.83 15.90 -6.97
C PHE A 398 -10.71 15.06 -5.69
N MET A 399 -11.34 15.49 -4.61
CA MET A 399 -11.18 14.86 -3.30
C MET A 399 -12.54 14.45 -2.73
N GLY A 400 -12.55 13.28 -2.07
CA GLY A 400 -13.64 12.80 -1.25
C GLY A 400 -13.15 12.45 0.16
N PHE A 401 -14.03 12.62 1.15
CA PHE A 401 -13.76 12.31 2.55
C PHE A 401 -14.83 11.42 3.16
N ALA A 402 -14.40 10.39 3.87
CA ALA A 402 -15.19 9.55 4.75
C ALA A 402 -16.41 8.84 4.12
N PRO A 403 -16.23 8.12 3.00
CA PRO A 403 -17.28 7.21 2.54
C PRO A 403 -17.41 6.03 3.49
N ASP A 404 -18.65 5.60 3.79
CA ASP A 404 -18.93 4.48 4.67
C ASP A 404 -20.12 3.66 4.15
N PRO A 405 -19.90 2.39 3.70
CA PRO A 405 -20.99 1.52 3.25
C PRO A 405 -21.92 1.07 4.38
N LEU A 406 -21.43 1.11 5.62
CA LEU A 406 -22.17 0.69 6.81
C LEU A 406 -22.59 1.88 7.67
N LYS A 407 -22.70 3.06 7.05
CA LYS A 407 -23.10 4.28 7.75
C LYS A 407 -24.37 4.07 8.55
N ASN A 408 -24.24 4.28 9.86
CA ASN A 408 -25.35 4.12 10.79
C ASN A 408 -26.05 5.46 11.02
N THR A 409 -27.37 5.43 10.92
CA THR A 409 -28.23 6.57 11.26
C THR A 409 -29.28 6.09 12.26
N ASN A 410 -29.26 6.62 13.48
CA ASN A 410 -30.19 6.25 14.56
C ASN A 410 -30.19 4.73 14.86
N GLY A 411 -29.03 4.08 14.88
CA GLY A 411 -28.90 2.65 15.20
C GLY A 411 -29.18 1.71 14.04
N ARG A 412 -29.44 2.23 12.83
CA ARG A 412 -29.69 1.43 11.63
C ARG A 412 -28.74 1.79 10.50
N VAL A 413 -28.32 0.81 9.72
CA VAL A 413 -27.54 1.03 8.52
C VAL A 413 -28.38 1.77 7.49
N ASN A 414 -27.87 2.90 7.00
CA ASN A 414 -28.48 3.64 5.93
C ASN A 414 -28.17 2.97 4.59
N LYS A 415 -29.07 2.11 4.13
CA LYS A 415 -28.91 1.30 2.91
C LYS A 415 -28.73 2.12 1.61
N ASN A 416 -29.06 3.41 1.64
CA ASN A 416 -28.90 4.29 0.48
C ASN A 416 -27.63 5.16 0.55
N ALA A 417 -26.93 5.24 1.68
CA ALA A 417 -25.81 6.16 1.86
C ALA A 417 -24.68 5.86 0.89
N TRP A 418 -24.32 4.59 0.73
CA TRP A 418 -23.25 4.16 -0.16
C TRP A 418 -23.57 4.45 -1.64
N ARG A 419 -24.75 4.01 -2.09
CA ARG A 419 -25.21 4.30 -3.45
C ARG A 419 -25.29 5.81 -3.75
N ASN A 420 -25.70 6.60 -2.76
CA ASN A 420 -25.78 8.06 -2.92
C ASN A 420 -24.43 8.70 -3.26
N ILE A 421 -23.32 8.18 -2.73
CA ILE A 421 -21.97 8.66 -3.08
C ILE A 421 -21.70 8.43 -4.56
N PHE A 422 -21.96 7.25 -5.07
CA PHE A 422 -21.70 6.87 -6.48
C PHE A 422 -22.59 7.65 -7.46
N VAL A 423 -23.88 7.72 -7.16
CA VAL A 423 -24.88 8.25 -8.12
C VAL A 423 -25.02 9.76 -8.04
N ASN A 424 -25.05 10.33 -6.83
CA ASN A 424 -25.35 11.74 -6.64
C ASN A 424 -24.12 12.60 -6.35
N ARG A 425 -23.19 12.13 -5.49
CA ARG A 425 -22.05 12.93 -5.08
C ARG A 425 -20.96 12.96 -6.14
N LEU A 426 -20.56 11.81 -6.66
CA LEU A 426 -19.63 11.69 -7.78
C LEU A 426 -20.28 11.99 -9.11
N ASN A 427 -21.59 11.77 -9.23
CA ASN A 427 -22.44 12.17 -10.35
C ASN A 427 -21.82 11.86 -11.72
N LYS A 428 -21.75 12.88 -12.60
CA LYS A 428 -21.19 12.80 -13.95
C LYS A 428 -19.70 13.15 -14.04
N GLY A 429 -19.06 13.45 -12.92
CA GLY A 429 -17.64 13.82 -12.90
C GLY A 429 -16.73 12.76 -13.51
N PRO A 430 -16.77 11.50 -13.05
CA PRO A 430 -15.93 10.43 -13.60
C PRO A 430 -16.17 10.16 -15.09
N GLU A 431 -17.46 10.10 -15.51
CA GLU A 431 -17.81 9.91 -16.92
C GLU A 431 -17.23 11.02 -17.81
N THR A 432 -17.33 12.26 -17.35
CA THR A 432 -16.81 13.42 -18.09
C THR A 432 -15.28 13.39 -18.18
N LEU A 433 -14.59 13.03 -17.08
CA LEU A 433 -13.12 12.98 -17.09
C LEU A 433 -12.57 11.81 -17.91
N TYR A 434 -13.19 10.64 -17.82
CA TYR A 434 -12.58 9.38 -18.25
C TYR A 434 -13.30 8.70 -19.41
N GLY A 435 -14.42 9.24 -19.86
CA GLY A 435 -15.23 8.66 -20.94
C GLY A 435 -15.94 7.36 -20.53
N SER A 436 -15.93 7.01 -19.25
CA SER A 436 -16.57 5.82 -18.70
C SER A 436 -17.29 6.18 -17.40
N PRO A 437 -18.58 5.87 -17.27
CA PRO A 437 -19.32 6.14 -16.04
C PRO A 437 -18.77 5.34 -14.84
N LEU A 438 -18.94 5.87 -13.64
CA LEU A 438 -18.77 5.10 -12.43
C LEU A 438 -19.93 4.10 -12.32
N LYS A 439 -19.63 2.83 -12.12
CA LYS A 439 -20.64 1.81 -11.82
C LYS A 439 -21.41 2.15 -10.55
N GLU A 440 -22.67 1.77 -10.49
CA GLU A 440 -23.34 1.68 -9.19
C GLU A 440 -22.64 0.64 -8.32
N PRO A 441 -22.62 0.80 -6.99
CA PRO A 441 -21.89 -0.13 -6.14
C PRO A 441 -22.52 -1.52 -6.18
N GLU A 442 -21.69 -2.53 -6.38
CA GLU A 442 -22.08 -3.95 -6.36
C GLU A 442 -21.55 -4.68 -5.12
N HIS A 443 -20.53 -4.12 -4.48
CA HIS A 443 -19.81 -4.76 -3.40
C HIS A 443 -19.43 -3.78 -2.29
N PHE A 444 -19.13 -4.33 -1.10
CA PHE A 444 -18.53 -3.61 0.01
C PHE A 444 -17.72 -4.57 0.90
N TYR A 445 -16.91 -4.00 1.78
CA TYR A 445 -16.16 -4.71 2.80
C TYR A 445 -16.59 -4.24 4.19
N LYS A 446 -16.85 -5.19 5.09
CA LYS A 446 -17.08 -4.89 6.50
C LYS A 446 -15.77 -4.54 7.20
N PHE A 447 -15.87 -3.92 8.35
CA PHE A 447 -14.73 -3.54 9.15
C PHE A 447 -13.88 -4.77 9.53
N ALA A 448 -12.54 -4.66 9.36
CA ALA A 448 -11.56 -5.71 9.67
C ALA A 448 -11.83 -7.08 8.98
N ASP A 449 -12.48 -7.08 7.82
CA ASP A 449 -12.84 -8.28 7.07
C ASP A 449 -12.32 -8.17 5.62
N THR A 450 -11.77 -9.24 5.09
CA THR A 450 -11.32 -9.33 3.69
C THR A 450 -12.39 -9.90 2.75
N THR A 451 -13.53 -10.31 3.27
CA THR A 451 -14.64 -10.81 2.48
C THR A 451 -15.30 -9.70 1.69
N ARG A 452 -15.51 -9.95 0.42
CA ARG A 452 -16.24 -9.06 -0.49
C ARG A 452 -17.73 -9.43 -0.45
N TYR A 453 -18.53 -8.60 0.21
CA TYR A 453 -19.96 -8.76 0.33
C TYR A 453 -20.71 -8.12 -0.83
N ASN A 454 -21.88 -8.65 -1.17
CA ASN A 454 -22.74 -8.07 -2.20
C ASN A 454 -23.50 -6.85 -1.65
N TYR A 455 -23.56 -5.80 -2.45
CA TYR A 455 -24.34 -4.61 -2.14
C TYR A 455 -25.57 -4.54 -3.09
N PRO A 456 -26.77 -4.27 -2.61
CA PRO A 456 -27.15 -4.01 -1.20
C PRO A 456 -27.58 -5.24 -0.39
N GLU A 457 -27.54 -6.45 -0.98
CA GLU A 457 -28.19 -7.67 -0.44
C GLU A 457 -27.61 -8.08 0.92
N ASP A 458 -26.30 -7.96 1.10
CA ASP A 458 -25.62 -8.40 2.32
C ASP A 458 -25.49 -7.28 3.37
N LEU A 459 -26.11 -6.11 3.13
CA LEU A 459 -26.10 -5.02 4.13
C LEU A 459 -26.90 -5.44 5.36
N PRO A 460 -26.32 -5.37 6.57
CA PRO A 460 -27.06 -5.61 7.79
C PRO A 460 -28.06 -4.48 8.06
N ASP A 461 -29.12 -4.76 8.81
CA ASP A 461 -30.07 -3.72 9.25
C ASP A 461 -29.45 -2.81 10.31
N THR A 462 -28.61 -3.40 11.17
CA THR A 462 -27.85 -2.69 12.20
C THR A 462 -26.40 -3.11 12.14
N TYR A 463 -25.50 -2.19 12.44
CA TYR A 463 -24.09 -2.48 12.51
C TYR A 463 -23.45 -1.64 13.62
N SER A 464 -22.67 -2.29 14.44
CA SER A 464 -21.78 -1.62 15.38
C SER A 464 -20.36 -2.12 15.12
N ARG A 465 -19.44 -1.18 15.01
CA ARG A 465 -18.03 -1.52 14.94
C ARG A 465 -17.64 -2.31 16.19
N PRO A 466 -16.85 -3.41 16.05
CA PRO A 466 -16.37 -4.15 17.21
C PRO A 466 -15.69 -3.24 18.22
N ALA A 467 -15.96 -3.46 19.50
CA ALA A 467 -15.25 -2.78 20.57
C ALA A 467 -13.77 -3.22 20.59
N GLN A 468 -12.91 -2.33 21.05
CA GLN A 468 -11.46 -2.59 21.05
C GLN A 468 -11.03 -3.97 21.62
N PRO A 469 -11.64 -4.52 22.67
CA PRO A 469 -11.31 -5.87 23.17
C PRO A 469 -11.62 -7.02 22.22
N GLU A 470 -12.48 -6.80 21.23
CA GLU A 470 -12.90 -7.79 20.22
C GLU A 470 -12.01 -7.77 18.98
N TRP A 471 -11.05 -6.87 18.92
CA TRP A 471 -10.10 -6.80 17.83
C TRP A 471 -9.16 -8.00 17.85
N PRO A 472 -8.74 -8.51 16.68
CA PRO A 472 -7.71 -9.54 16.63
C PRO A 472 -6.50 -9.11 17.45
N ASN A 473 -5.97 -10.03 18.25
CA ASN A 473 -4.92 -9.73 19.20
C ASN A 473 -3.69 -9.11 18.50
N TYR A 474 -3.26 -8.03 19.04
CA TYR A 474 -1.94 -7.49 18.88
C TYR A 474 -0.99 -8.21 19.82
#